data_f0b89858151cac33b090ffbff0034ceb
#
_entry.id   f0b89858151cac33b090ffbff0034ceb
#
_cell.length_a   1.000
_cell.length_b   1.000
_cell.length_c   1.000
_cell.angle_alpha   90.00
_cell.angle_beta   90.00
_cell.angle_gamma   90.00
#
_symmetry.space_group_name_H-M   'P 1'
#
loop_
_entity.id
_entity.type
_entity.pdbx_description
1 polymer ?
#
loop_
_entity_poly.entity_id
_entity_poly.type
_entity_poly.pdbx_seq_one_letter_code
_entity_poly.pdbx_strand_id
1 'polypeptide(L)'
;MNKDNIRENATLRDPENVQPYVDGQVLVSFADDPKISLNGEFGEDWETVGILADGSKVELTRAIDKNKTKGWGYGVVAVSTKPGELTGKASVIERNETVDKIAWPDTVTPAEGEANGVVLLHSEKVALCHVAMIGTTQDGKQKITVTRHKAIATIANLSFGEDPEGKDIEFDFQTGKLKDAFDEITIDAPKITDGDVKPIRFVTSLEESEEEDGSQTKTVTLPTGVSGGKFTLSIDGNKSAEIDHNANGTTVKLILQKVSGGGKAHVTGKAGGPYTVKGVKGELTADGTSLTGGDSKDITVK
;
A
#
# COMPACT_ATOMS: atom_id res chain seq x y z
N MET A 1 -26.08 49.13 0.41
CA MET A 1 -25.91 47.66 0.36
C MET A 1 -27.22 47.09 -0.14
N ASN A 2 -27.25 46.57 -1.36
CA ASN A 2 -28.49 46.19 -2.03
C ASN A 2 -28.98 44.87 -1.44
N LYS A 3 -30.24 44.79 -1.00
CA LYS A 3 -30.83 43.58 -0.38
C LYS A 3 -30.81 42.38 -1.30
N ASP A 4 -30.72 42.60 -2.61
CA ASP A 4 -30.70 41.52 -3.61
C ASP A 4 -29.36 40.78 -3.63
N ASN A 5 -28.23 41.47 -3.35
CA ASN A 5 -26.90 40.82 -3.24
C ASN A 5 -26.77 39.89 -2.03
N ILE A 6 -27.60 40.09 -0.99
CA ILE A 6 -27.59 39.18 0.18
C ILE A 6 -28.30 37.88 -0.15
N ARG A 7 -29.33 37.89 -0.97
CA ARG A 7 -30.07 36.71 -1.41
C ARG A 7 -29.27 35.89 -2.42
N GLU A 8 -28.57 36.53 -3.38
CA GLU A 8 -27.70 35.84 -4.31
C GLU A 8 -26.54 35.14 -3.58
N ASN A 9 -25.92 35.80 -2.59
CA ASN A 9 -24.88 35.20 -1.79
C ASN A 9 -25.38 34.06 -0.85
N ALA A 10 -26.67 34.09 -0.48
CA ALA A 10 -27.26 33.00 0.32
C ALA A 10 -27.54 31.75 -0.52
N THR A 11 -27.83 31.90 -1.82
CA THR A 11 -28.02 30.78 -2.75
C THR A 11 -26.71 30.10 -3.17
N LEU A 12 -25.55 30.75 -2.93
CA LEU A 12 -24.21 30.14 -3.14
C LEU A 12 -23.77 29.24 -1.98
N ARG A 13 -24.53 29.23 -0.88
CA ARG A 13 -24.27 28.34 0.25
C ARG A 13 -25.13 27.10 0.08
N ASP A 14 -24.49 25.98 -0.12
CA ASP A 14 -25.13 24.69 -0.26
C ASP A 14 -24.96 23.90 1.04
N PRO A 15 -26.03 23.74 1.85
CA PRO A 15 -25.96 22.93 3.07
C PRO A 15 -25.64 21.46 2.80
N GLU A 16 -25.91 20.95 1.57
CA GLU A 16 -25.59 19.58 1.18
C GLU A 16 -24.08 19.33 1.09
N ASN A 17 -23.30 20.41 0.97
CA ASN A 17 -21.84 20.32 1.03
C ASN A 17 -21.28 20.17 2.47
N VAL A 18 -22.15 20.27 3.50
CA VAL A 18 -21.78 20.04 4.88
C VAL A 18 -22.04 18.59 5.21
N GLN A 19 -21.07 17.72 4.99
CA GLN A 19 -21.19 16.29 5.25
C GLN A 19 -20.35 15.92 6.47
N PRO A 20 -20.98 15.54 7.59
CA PRO A 20 -20.25 15.01 8.72
C PRO A 20 -19.72 13.62 8.39
N TYR A 21 -18.48 13.35 8.76
CA TYR A 21 -17.97 11.99 8.77
C TYR A 21 -18.59 11.25 9.95
N VAL A 22 -19.12 10.06 9.70
CA VAL A 22 -19.75 9.19 10.71
C VAL A 22 -18.84 8.04 11.10
N ASP A 23 -17.82 7.78 10.28
CA ASP A 23 -16.81 6.76 10.55
C ASP A 23 -15.46 7.22 10.00
N GLY A 24 -14.39 6.73 10.61
CA GLY A 24 -13.02 7.02 10.21
C GLY A 24 -12.13 5.82 10.43
N GLN A 25 -11.18 5.62 9.53
CA GLN A 25 -10.16 4.58 9.63
C GLN A 25 -8.80 5.17 9.27
N VAL A 26 -7.78 4.62 9.89
CA VAL A 26 -6.39 4.88 9.52
C VAL A 26 -5.71 3.56 9.22
N LEU A 27 -5.15 3.47 8.02
CA LEU A 27 -4.34 2.34 7.58
C LEU A 27 -2.90 2.81 7.41
N VAL A 28 -1.98 1.92 7.67
CA VAL A 28 -0.55 2.16 7.45
C VAL A 28 0.05 1.04 6.63
N SER A 29 1.09 1.35 5.86
CA SER A 29 1.86 0.33 5.16
C SER A 29 3.35 0.58 5.33
N PHE A 30 4.07 -0.44 5.77
CA PHE A 30 5.53 -0.39 5.91
C PHE A 30 6.26 -0.73 4.61
N ALA A 31 5.53 -1.21 3.59
CA ALA A 31 6.08 -1.50 2.27
C ALA A 31 6.63 -0.23 1.58
N ASP A 32 7.55 -0.41 0.63
CA ASP A 32 8.12 0.72 -0.11
C ASP A 32 7.21 1.23 -1.23
N ASP A 33 6.35 0.38 -1.78
CA ASP A 33 5.43 0.71 -2.88
C ASP A 33 4.06 0.03 -2.65
N PRO A 34 3.30 0.47 -1.63
CA PRO A 34 1.99 -0.11 -1.33
C PRO A 34 0.98 0.24 -2.43
N LYS A 35 0.07 -0.69 -2.71
CA LYS A 35 -0.91 -0.56 -3.79
C LYS A 35 -2.26 -0.12 -3.24
N ILE A 36 -2.87 0.83 -3.94
CA ILE A 36 -4.27 1.24 -3.76
C ILE A 36 -4.87 1.37 -5.15
N SER A 37 -6.06 0.81 -5.35
CA SER A 37 -6.79 0.96 -6.59
C SER A 37 -7.54 2.31 -6.62
N LEU A 38 -7.91 2.77 -7.82
CA LEU A 38 -8.75 3.96 -7.97
C LEU A 38 -10.18 3.77 -7.41
N ASN A 39 -10.57 2.51 -7.16
CA ASN A 39 -11.84 2.17 -6.52
C ASN A 39 -11.74 2.17 -4.98
N GLY A 40 -10.57 2.52 -4.43
CA GLY A 40 -10.33 2.57 -2.98
C GLY A 40 -10.03 1.22 -2.34
N GLU A 41 -9.71 0.20 -3.11
CA GLU A 41 -9.28 -1.09 -2.57
C GLU A 41 -7.81 -1.02 -2.18
N PHE A 42 -7.50 -1.49 -0.98
CA PHE A 42 -6.16 -1.52 -0.43
C PHE A 42 -5.53 -2.90 -0.65
N GLY A 43 -4.25 -2.92 -1.04
CA GLY A 43 -3.48 -4.15 -1.16
C GLY A 43 -3.20 -4.83 0.19
N GLU A 44 -2.66 -6.04 0.13
CA GLU A 44 -2.34 -6.85 1.33
C GLU A 44 -1.27 -6.20 2.25
N ASP A 45 -0.52 -5.24 1.72
CA ASP A 45 0.53 -4.51 2.47
C ASP A 45 -0.02 -3.46 3.43
N TRP A 46 -1.34 -3.22 3.44
CA TRP A 46 -1.97 -2.24 4.29
C TRP A 46 -2.53 -2.88 5.55
N GLU A 47 -2.16 -2.32 6.70
CA GLU A 47 -2.55 -2.78 8.01
C GLU A 47 -3.38 -1.69 8.71
N THR A 48 -4.42 -2.07 9.46
CA THR A 48 -5.20 -1.12 10.25
C THR A 48 -4.50 -0.78 11.56
N VAL A 49 -4.55 0.49 11.97
CA VAL A 49 -4.12 0.87 13.32
C VAL A 49 -5.14 0.49 14.40
N GLY A 50 -6.32 -0.02 14.00
CA GLY A 50 -7.38 -0.45 14.90
C GLY A 50 -8.48 0.59 15.12
N ILE A 51 -9.24 0.42 16.18
CA ILE A 51 -10.40 1.23 16.51
C ILE A 51 -9.96 2.61 16.99
N LEU A 52 -10.48 3.65 16.35
CA LEU A 52 -10.27 5.03 16.79
C LEU A 52 -11.06 5.31 18.07
N ALA A 53 -10.51 6.12 18.97
CA ALA A 53 -11.17 6.53 20.19
C ALA A 53 -12.44 7.36 19.89
N ASP A 54 -13.52 7.16 20.66
CA ASP A 54 -14.75 7.94 20.50
C ASP A 54 -14.48 9.45 20.67
N GLY A 55 -15.07 10.25 19.79
CA GLY A 55 -14.82 11.69 19.73
C GLY A 55 -13.42 12.09 19.27
N SER A 56 -12.55 11.14 18.91
CA SER A 56 -11.26 11.43 18.31
C SER A 56 -11.43 11.95 16.88
N LYS A 57 -10.45 12.71 16.44
CA LYS A 57 -10.37 13.20 15.07
C LYS A 57 -9.09 12.67 14.45
N VAL A 58 -9.20 12.23 13.20
CA VAL A 58 -7.99 12.10 12.39
C VAL A 58 -7.62 13.51 11.93
N GLU A 59 -6.61 14.06 12.52
CA GLU A 59 -6.18 15.43 12.25
C GLU A 59 -5.06 15.44 11.21
N LEU A 60 -5.17 16.34 10.26
CA LEU A 60 -4.12 16.68 9.31
C LEU A 60 -3.83 18.18 9.45
N THR A 61 -2.68 18.51 9.98
CA THR A 61 -2.27 19.89 10.24
C THR A 61 -1.23 20.33 9.23
N ARG A 62 -1.50 21.44 8.55
CA ARG A 62 -0.57 22.14 7.68
C ARG A 62 -0.18 23.46 8.32
N ALA A 63 1.01 23.53 8.91
CA ALA A 63 1.55 24.77 9.40
C ALA A 63 2.02 25.66 8.23
N ILE A 64 1.80 26.97 8.36
CA ILE A 64 2.32 27.99 7.43
C ILE A 64 2.95 29.08 8.28
N ASP A 65 4.27 29.16 8.25
CA ASP A 65 4.99 30.22 8.91
C ASP A 65 4.82 31.55 8.17
N LYS A 66 4.39 32.55 8.91
CA LYS A 66 4.18 33.91 8.36
C LYS A 66 5.19 34.86 8.98
N ASN A 67 6.07 35.35 8.16
CA ASN A 67 7.03 36.39 8.57
C ASN A 67 6.50 37.77 8.19
N LYS A 68 6.28 38.63 9.18
CA LYS A 68 5.72 39.98 9.01
C LYS A 68 6.81 41.02 9.15
N THR A 69 7.07 41.76 8.10
CA THR A 69 7.94 42.93 8.13
C THR A 69 7.12 44.15 8.52
N LYS A 70 7.54 44.83 9.58
CA LYS A 70 6.89 46.06 10.09
C LYS A 70 7.69 47.28 9.70
N GLY A 71 7.04 48.28 9.16
CA GLY A 71 7.61 49.59 8.92
C GLY A 71 7.31 50.54 10.10
N TRP A 72 8.26 51.40 10.43
CA TRP A 72 8.06 52.38 11.49
C TRP A 72 6.93 53.36 11.11
N GLY A 73 5.88 53.43 11.94
CA GLY A 73 4.69 54.22 11.71
C GLY A 73 3.70 53.66 10.71
N TYR A 74 4.04 52.59 10.01
CA TYR A 74 3.17 51.99 8.93
C TYR A 74 2.55 50.65 9.31
N GLY A 75 2.98 50.06 10.44
CA GLY A 75 2.51 48.71 10.79
C GLY A 75 3.15 47.61 9.93
N VAL A 76 2.36 46.57 9.55
CA VAL A 76 2.83 45.49 8.68
C VAL A 76 2.88 45.94 7.23
N VAL A 77 4.08 46.03 6.66
CA VAL A 77 4.32 46.46 5.27
C VAL A 77 4.54 45.31 4.29
N ALA A 78 4.96 44.16 4.79
CA ALA A 78 5.11 42.97 3.98
C ALA A 78 4.85 41.70 4.82
N VAL A 79 4.31 40.68 4.17
CA VAL A 79 4.12 39.35 4.75
C VAL A 79 4.74 38.34 3.79
N SER A 80 5.74 37.60 4.25
CA SER A 80 6.28 36.45 3.55
C SER A 80 5.83 35.16 4.23
N THR A 81 5.56 34.13 3.45
CA THR A 81 5.13 32.83 3.95
C THR A 81 6.19 31.77 3.62
N LYS A 82 6.41 30.87 4.54
CA LYS A 82 7.21 29.65 4.32
C LYS A 82 6.33 28.43 4.61
N PRO A 83 6.48 27.33 3.86
CA PRO A 83 5.91 26.06 4.27
C PRO A 83 6.43 25.70 5.65
N GLY A 84 5.54 25.40 6.58
CA GLY A 84 5.86 24.85 7.88
C GLY A 84 5.70 23.33 7.89
N GLU A 85 5.58 22.79 9.07
CA GLU A 85 5.44 21.35 9.29
C GLU A 85 4.09 20.82 8.79
N LEU A 86 4.10 19.59 8.34
CA LEU A 86 2.93 18.86 7.92
C LEU A 86 2.81 17.63 8.82
N THR A 87 1.85 17.65 9.73
CA THR A 87 1.69 16.63 10.77
C THR A 87 0.30 16.03 10.75
N GLY A 88 0.16 14.83 11.29
CA GLY A 88 -1.12 14.17 11.50
C GLY A 88 -1.20 13.56 12.87
N LYS A 89 -2.42 13.33 13.33
CA LYS A 89 -2.68 12.68 14.61
C LYS A 89 -3.90 11.79 14.51
N ALA A 90 -3.82 10.62 15.11
CA ALA A 90 -4.95 9.71 15.32
C ALA A 90 -4.88 9.10 16.71
N SER A 91 -6.00 9.06 17.42
CA SER A 91 -6.08 8.41 18.73
C SER A 91 -6.78 7.07 18.59
N VAL A 92 -6.12 6.00 19.00
CA VAL A 92 -6.62 4.60 18.92
C VAL A 92 -6.76 4.00 20.30
N ILE A 93 -7.80 3.20 20.50
CA ILE A 93 -8.06 2.49 21.78
C ILE A 93 -7.63 1.02 21.71
N GLU A 94 -7.37 0.51 20.51
CA GLU A 94 -6.94 -0.86 20.30
C GLU A 94 -5.42 -0.96 20.39
N ARG A 95 -4.92 -2.07 20.91
CA ARG A 95 -3.53 -2.48 20.82
C ARG A 95 -3.44 -3.72 19.95
N ASN A 96 -2.88 -3.57 18.78
CA ASN A 96 -2.66 -4.64 17.81
C ASN A 96 -1.18 -4.67 17.37
N GLU A 97 -0.84 -5.63 16.54
CA GLU A 97 0.52 -5.80 16.03
C GLU A 97 1.03 -4.55 15.27
N THR A 98 0.14 -3.86 14.54
CA THR A 98 0.48 -2.64 13.79
C THR A 98 0.84 -1.49 14.72
N VAL A 99 0.08 -1.31 15.81
CA VAL A 99 0.38 -0.31 16.86
C VAL A 99 1.71 -0.64 17.53
N ASP A 100 1.97 -1.92 17.82
CA ASP A 100 3.25 -2.34 18.41
C ASP A 100 4.42 -2.13 17.42
N LYS A 101 4.26 -2.37 16.12
CA LYS A 101 5.25 -2.03 15.08
C LYS A 101 5.56 -0.53 15.00
N ILE A 102 4.55 0.32 15.24
CA ILE A 102 4.76 1.78 15.28
C ILE A 102 5.46 2.19 16.56
N ALA A 103 5.03 1.66 17.71
CA ALA A 103 5.59 2.02 19.02
C ALA A 103 7.03 1.52 19.18
N TRP A 104 7.31 0.32 18.70
CA TRP A 104 8.58 -0.38 18.87
C TRP A 104 9.05 -1.03 17.56
N PRO A 105 9.53 -0.24 16.59
CA PRO A 105 10.01 -0.77 15.31
C PRO A 105 11.14 -1.78 15.51
N ASP A 106 11.21 -2.75 14.59
CA ASP A 106 12.19 -3.85 14.61
C ASP A 106 12.17 -4.70 15.89
N THR A 107 11.01 -4.78 16.54
CA THR A 107 10.82 -5.71 17.65
C THR A 107 11.01 -7.14 17.16
N VAL A 108 11.88 -7.88 17.83
CA VAL A 108 12.08 -9.31 17.55
C VAL A 108 11.00 -10.09 18.27
N THR A 109 10.07 -10.65 17.51
CA THR A 109 9.06 -11.57 18.04
C THR A 109 9.69 -12.96 18.25
N PRO A 110 9.40 -13.66 19.36
CA PRO A 110 9.83 -15.03 19.56
C PRO A 110 9.35 -15.95 18.44
N ALA A 111 10.12 -16.98 18.13
CA ALA A 111 9.71 -17.99 17.18
C ALA A 111 8.40 -18.67 17.61
N GLU A 112 7.57 -19.05 16.64
CA GLU A 112 6.31 -19.75 16.89
C GLU A 112 6.53 -21.02 17.71
N GLY A 113 5.84 -21.12 18.86
CA GLY A 113 6.00 -22.25 19.81
C GLY A 113 6.85 -21.97 21.03
N GLU A 114 7.52 -20.83 21.14
CA GLU A 114 8.21 -20.38 22.34
C GLU A 114 7.25 -19.61 23.26
N ALA A 115 6.60 -20.31 24.19
CA ALA A 115 5.50 -19.77 25.00
C ALA A 115 5.88 -18.62 25.96
N ASN A 116 7.16 -18.35 26.18
CA ASN A 116 7.67 -17.34 27.10
C ASN A 116 8.85 -16.56 26.50
N GLY A 117 8.75 -16.19 25.22
CA GLY A 117 9.79 -15.45 24.55
C GLY A 117 9.99 -14.04 25.13
N VAL A 118 11.23 -13.63 25.25
CA VAL A 118 11.60 -12.26 25.58
C VAL A 118 11.56 -11.45 24.28
N VAL A 119 10.74 -10.39 24.27
CA VAL A 119 10.67 -9.45 23.15
C VAL A 119 11.65 -8.32 23.41
N LEU A 120 12.53 -8.05 22.46
CA LEU A 120 13.49 -6.95 22.55
C LEU A 120 12.85 -5.68 21.93
N LEU A 121 12.65 -4.67 22.74
CA LEU A 121 12.10 -3.37 22.32
C LEU A 121 13.23 -2.38 22.04
N HIS A 122 13.27 -1.83 20.83
CA HIS A 122 14.28 -0.84 20.42
C HIS A 122 13.76 0.58 20.62
N SER A 123 14.43 1.37 21.47
CA SER A 123 14.00 2.73 21.84
C SER A 123 14.51 3.84 20.90
N GLU A 124 15.43 3.54 20.00
CA GLU A 124 16.09 4.58 19.17
C GLU A 124 15.54 4.64 17.73
N LYS A 125 14.64 3.74 17.38
CA LYS A 125 14.10 3.66 16.03
C LYS A 125 12.71 4.27 15.95
N VAL A 126 12.39 4.86 14.80
CA VAL A 126 11.07 5.38 14.47
C VAL A 126 10.49 4.57 13.33
N ALA A 127 9.18 4.39 13.33
CA ALA A 127 8.49 3.70 12.26
C ALA A 127 8.38 4.61 11.02
N LEU A 128 8.72 4.06 9.85
CA LEU A 128 8.54 4.70 8.57
C LEU A 128 7.45 3.97 7.79
N CYS A 129 6.32 4.62 7.55
CA CYS A 129 5.19 4.00 6.88
C CYS A 129 4.45 4.98 5.96
N HIS A 130 3.81 4.45 4.94
CA HIS A 130 2.76 5.16 4.23
C HIS A 130 1.50 5.17 5.09
N VAL A 131 0.71 6.25 4.99
CA VAL A 131 -0.49 6.45 5.80
C VAL A 131 -1.67 6.73 4.88
N ALA A 132 -2.77 6.04 5.10
CA ALA A 132 -4.05 6.32 4.46
C ALA A 132 -5.08 6.67 5.54
N MET A 133 -5.70 7.83 5.39
CA MET A 133 -6.76 8.34 6.25
C MET A 133 -8.07 8.26 5.48
N ILE A 134 -9.03 7.52 6.01
CA ILE A 134 -10.32 7.27 5.38
C ILE A 134 -11.40 7.90 6.24
N GLY A 135 -12.21 8.75 5.64
CA GLY A 135 -13.41 9.29 6.26
C GLY A 135 -14.64 8.83 5.49
N THR A 136 -15.63 8.27 6.19
CA THR A 136 -16.91 7.85 5.60
C THR A 136 -18.00 8.80 6.04
N THR A 137 -18.75 9.33 5.09
CA THR A 137 -19.88 10.23 5.33
C THR A 137 -21.17 9.44 5.58
N GLN A 138 -22.21 10.10 6.09
CA GLN A 138 -23.48 9.46 6.40
C GLN A 138 -24.17 8.86 5.17
N ASP A 139 -23.96 9.42 3.99
CA ASP A 139 -24.48 8.92 2.71
C ASP A 139 -23.57 7.82 2.09
N GLY A 140 -22.55 7.38 2.82
CA GLY A 140 -21.66 6.29 2.44
C GLY A 140 -20.54 6.67 1.49
N LYS A 141 -20.37 7.95 1.15
CA LYS A 141 -19.20 8.40 0.38
C LYS A 141 -17.94 8.27 1.23
N GLN A 142 -16.86 7.84 0.61
CA GLN A 142 -15.58 7.74 1.25
C GLN A 142 -14.58 8.72 0.65
N LYS A 143 -13.86 9.40 1.53
CA LYS A 143 -12.73 10.24 1.18
C LYS A 143 -11.47 9.61 1.74
N ILE A 144 -10.56 9.27 0.85
CA ILE A 144 -9.30 8.60 1.18
C ILE A 144 -8.16 9.56 0.89
N THR A 145 -7.39 9.90 1.89
CA THR A 145 -6.18 10.73 1.75
C THR A 145 -4.97 9.85 2.03
N VAL A 146 -4.09 9.69 1.06
CA VAL A 146 -2.94 8.78 1.11
C VAL A 146 -1.64 9.54 0.95
N THR A 147 -0.63 9.19 1.73
CA THR A 147 0.71 9.77 1.63
C THR A 147 1.44 9.26 0.40
N ARG A 148 2.09 10.16 -0.35
CA ARG A 148 3.00 9.79 -1.45
C ARG A 148 4.37 9.32 -0.98
N HIS A 149 4.77 9.76 0.21
CA HIS A 149 6.07 9.44 0.81
C HIS A 149 5.84 8.85 2.19
N LYS A 150 6.77 8.01 2.64
CA LYS A 150 6.70 7.46 3.99
C LYS A 150 6.74 8.59 5.01
N ALA A 151 5.83 8.55 5.96
CA ALA A 151 5.80 9.39 7.13
C ALA A 151 6.62 8.76 8.26
N ILE A 152 7.09 9.58 9.19
CA ILE A 152 7.56 9.09 10.48
C ILE A 152 6.32 8.94 11.36
N ALA A 153 6.09 7.75 11.89
CA ALA A 153 5.03 7.47 12.83
C ALA A 153 5.60 7.19 14.22
N THR A 154 5.04 7.84 15.24
CA THR A 154 5.49 7.71 16.62
C THR A 154 4.31 7.58 17.57
N ILE A 155 4.51 6.86 18.67
CA ILE A 155 3.61 6.80 19.81
C ILE A 155 4.40 7.23 21.04
N ALA A 156 4.10 8.43 21.56
CA ALA A 156 4.86 9.00 22.66
C ALA A 156 4.57 8.35 24.01
N ASN A 157 3.35 7.89 24.23
CA ASN A 157 2.90 7.34 25.50
C ASN A 157 2.17 6.02 25.30
N LEU A 158 2.64 4.98 26.00
CA LEU A 158 1.92 3.72 26.18
C LEU A 158 1.52 3.65 27.66
N SER A 159 0.22 3.80 27.93
CA SER A 159 -0.33 3.67 29.28
C SER A 159 -0.96 2.30 29.48
N PHE A 160 -0.98 1.84 30.72
CA PHE A 160 -1.61 0.61 31.15
C PHE A 160 -2.57 0.98 32.28
N GLY A 161 -3.87 0.96 32.03
CA GLY A 161 -4.93 1.29 33.00
C GLY A 161 -6.08 0.27 32.94
N GLU A 162 -7.03 0.40 33.85
CA GLU A 162 -8.27 -0.40 33.86
C GLU A 162 -9.19 -0.03 32.70
N ASP A 163 -9.20 1.25 32.31
CA ASP A 163 -9.93 1.74 31.15
C ASP A 163 -9.07 1.69 29.89
N PRO A 164 -9.65 1.40 28.71
CA PRO A 164 -8.92 1.49 27.45
C PRO A 164 -8.55 2.95 27.18
N GLU A 165 -7.35 3.31 27.57
CA GLU A 165 -6.81 4.64 27.27
C GLU A 165 -6.42 4.75 25.79
N GLY A 166 -6.87 5.83 25.17
CA GLY A 166 -6.50 6.14 23.79
C GLY A 166 -4.98 6.35 23.67
N LYS A 167 -4.39 5.76 22.65
CA LYS A 167 -2.99 5.97 22.29
C LYS A 167 -2.94 6.95 21.12
N ASP A 168 -2.18 8.01 21.28
CA ASP A 168 -1.99 9.00 20.23
C ASP A 168 -0.86 8.55 19.32
N ILE A 169 -1.20 8.31 18.06
CA ILE A 169 -0.24 8.11 16.99
C ILE A 169 -0.01 9.46 16.32
N GLU A 170 1.21 9.92 16.32
CA GLU A 170 1.62 11.15 15.65
C GLU A 170 2.37 10.80 14.36
N PHE A 171 2.06 11.53 13.31
CA PHE A 171 2.65 11.37 11.99
C PHE A 171 3.33 12.65 11.54
N ASP A 172 4.59 12.56 11.16
CA ASP A 172 5.35 13.64 10.51
C ASP A 172 5.46 13.30 9.01
N PHE A 173 4.74 14.06 8.20
CA PHE A 173 4.66 13.80 6.76
C PHE A 173 5.80 14.46 6.00
N GLN A 174 6.34 13.73 5.05
CA GLN A 174 7.39 14.21 4.16
C GLN A 174 6.79 14.68 2.84
N THR A 175 7.44 15.66 2.25
CA THR A 175 7.11 16.16 0.91
C THR A 175 8.21 15.81 -0.08
N GLY A 176 7.83 15.44 -1.30
CA GLY A 176 8.76 15.17 -2.37
C GLY A 176 9.40 16.42 -2.97
N LYS A 177 10.20 16.21 -4.02
CA LYS A 177 10.84 17.30 -4.77
C LYS A 177 9.83 18.28 -5.39
N LEU A 178 8.64 17.81 -5.72
CA LEU A 178 7.52 18.61 -6.25
C LEU A 178 6.69 19.26 -5.16
N LYS A 179 7.07 19.08 -3.88
CA LYS A 179 6.32 19.51 -2.68
C LYS A 179 4.94 18.87 -2.57
N ASP A 180 4.80 17.72 -3.16
CA ASP A 180 3.64 16.84 -3.09
C ASP A 180 3.73 15.98 -1.81
N ALA A 181 2.62 15.85 -1.10
CA ALA A 181 2.56 15.07 0.14
C ALA A 181 1.49 13.97 0.07
N PHE A 182 0.33 14.27 -0.50
CA PHE A 182 -0.83 13.39 -0.49
C PHE A 182 -1.48 13.26 -1.86
N ASP A 183 -2.12 12.13 -2.07
CA ASP A 183 -3.18 11.93 -3.04
C ASP A 183 -4.52 11.82 -2.32
N GLU A 184 -5.58 12.32 -2.95
CA GLU A 184 -6.93 12.24 -2.43
C GLU A 184 -7.83 11.52 -3.43
N ILE A 185 -8.55 10.51 -2.97
CA ILE A 185 -9.51 9.74 -3.75
C ILE A 185 -10.87 9.91 -3.09
N THR A 186 -11.88 10.26 -3.88
CA THR A 186 -13.27 10.29 -3.43
C THR A 186 -14.03 9.17 -4.12
N ILE A 187 -14.68 8.33 -3.32
CA ILE A 187 -15.50 7.23 -3.80
C ILE A 187 -16.95 7.57 -3.48
N ASP A 188 -17.77 7.62 -4.52
CA ASP A 188 -19.21 7.81 -4.34
C ASP A 188 -19.84 6.56 -3.71
N ALA A 189 -20.83 6.78 -2.85
CA ALA A 189 -21.62 5.69 -2.31
C ALA A 189 -22.21 4.86 -3.47
N PRO A 190 -22.20 3.53 -3.37
CA PRO A 190 -22.84 2.70 -4.40
C PRO A 190 -24.32 3.08 -4.47
N LYS A 191 -24.80 3.49 -5.62
CA LYS A 191 -26.24 3.71 -5.85
C LYS A 191 -26.92 2.35 -5.72
N ILE A 192 -27.62 2.15 -4.60
CA ILE A 192 -28.49 0.98 -4.42
C ILE A 192 -29.69 1.22 -5.33
N THR A 193 -29.71 0.58 -6.48
CA THR A 193 -30.92 0.47 -7.29
C THR A 193 -31.70 -0.75 -6.79
N ASP A 194 -32.98 -0.56 -6.49
CA ASP A 194 -33.90 -1.64 -6.11
C ASP A 194 -33.77 -2.80 -7.11
N GLY A 195 -33.22 -3.92 -6.66
CA GLY A 195 -33.04 -5.14 -7.44
C GLY A 195 -31.66 -5.76 -7.47
N ASP A 196 -30.59 -5.00 -7.15
CA ASP A 196 -29.22 -5.50 -7.18
C ASP A 196 -28.49 -5.29 -5.84
N VAL A 197 -29.01 -5.89 -4.77
CA VAL A 197 -28.23 -6.04 -3.55
C VAL A 197 -27.21 -7.15 -3.77
N LYS A 198 -26.17 -6.85 -4.55
CA LYS A 198 -24.95 -7.67 -4.52
C LYS A 198 -24.20 -7.27 -3.26
N PRO A 199 -23.88 -8.20 -2.35
CA PRO A 199 -23.03 -7.88 -1.22
C PRO A 199 -21.74 -7.27 -1.78
N ILE A 200 -21.32 -6.16 -1.20
CA ILE A 200 -20.02 -5.56 -1.49
C ILE A 200 -18.99 -6.67 -1.26
N ARG A 201 -18.47 -7.21 -2.34
CA ARG A 201 -17.31 -8.08 -2.24
C ARG A 201 -16.13 -7.14 -1.99
N PHE A 202 -15.67 -7.12 -0.76
CA PHE A 202 -14.28 -6.80 -0.52
C PHE A 202 -13.51 -7.89 -1.27
N VAL A 203 -12.89 -7.50 -2.38
CA VAL A 203 -12.02 -8.41 -3.11
C VAL A 203 -10.77 -8.51 -2.24
N THR A 204 -10.58 -9.65 -1.60
CA THR A 204 -9.43 -9.97 -0.74
C THR A 204 -8.12 -10.14 -1.53
N SER A 205 -8.15 -9.98 -2.83
CA SER A 205 -6.98 -9.88 -3.69
C SER A 205 -7.19 -8.72 -4.65
N LEU A 206 -6.28 -7.77 -4.64
CA LEU A 206 -6.01 -7.01 -5.85
C LEU A 206 -5.55 -8.06 -6.88
N GLU A 207 -6.48 -8.59 -7.67
CA GLU A 207 -6.10 -9.08 -8.97
C GLU A 207 -5.42 -7.88 -9.61
N GLU A 208 -4.09 -7.99 -9.80
CA GLU A 208 -3.37 -7.04 -10.63
C GLU A 208 -4.28 -6.76 -11.80
N SER A 209 -4.65 -5.50 -11.98
CA SER A 209 -5.34 -5.08 -13.19
C SER A 209 -4.45 -5.61 -14.31
N GLU A 210 -4.86 -6.72 -14.90
CA GLU A 210 -4.32 -7.16 -16.16
C GLU A 210 -4.62 -5.99 -17.11
N GLU A 211 -3.66 -5.04 -17.22
CA GLU A 211 -3.54 -4.39 -18.48
C GLU A 211 -3.49 -5.54 -19.48
N GLU A 212 -4.48 -5.62 -20.35
CA GLU A 212 -4.48 -6.52 -21.51
C GLU A 212 -3.26 -6.17 -22.39
N ASP A 213 -2.08 -6.56 -21.92
CA ASP A 213 -0.84 -6.50 -22.69
C ASP A 213 -0.60 -7.84 -23.42
N GLY A 214 -1.65 -8.54 -23.82
CA GLY A 214 -1.52 -9.74 -24.65
C GLY A 214 -0.62 -10.86 -24.08
N SER A 215 -0.21 -10.72 -22.82
CA SER A 215 0.70 -11.64 -22.13
C SER A 215 -0.07 -12.86 -21.64
N GLN A 216 0.11 -13.97 -22.33
CA GLN A 216 -0.49 -15.25 -21.96
C GLN A 216 0.19 -15.81 -20.71
N THR A 217 -0.62 -16.35 -19.79
CA THR A 217 -0.11 -17.18 -18.69
C THR A 217 0.35 -18.51 -19.26
N LYS A 218 1.61 -18.88 -19.05
CA LYS A 218 2.20 -20.13 -19.51
C LYS A 218 2.62 -21.00 -18.32
N THR A 219 2.40 -22.31 -18.44
CA THR A 219 2.86 -23.27 -17.44
C THR A 219 4.01 -24.08 -18.03
N VAL A 220 5.16 -24.02 -17.38
CA VAL A 220 6.36 -24.79 -17.74
C VAL A 220 6.47 -25.99 -16.82
N THR A 221 6.40 -27.19 -17.38
CA THR A 221 6.47 -28.45 -16.62
C THR A 221 7.67 -29.26 -17.07
N LEU A 222 8.56 -29.57 -16.13
CA LEU A 222 9.70 -30.45 -16.34
C LEU A 222 9.22 -31.91 -16.47
N PRO A 223 9.93 -32.76 -17.23
CA PRO A 223 9.61 -34.18 -17.33
C PRO A 223 9.67 -34.88 -15.96
N THR A 224 8.87 -35.91 -15.80
CA THR A 224 8.90 -36.73 -14.58
C THR A 224 10.21 -37.51 -14.47
N GLY A 225 10.71 -37.67 -13.23
CA GLY A 225 11.91 -38.46 -12.95
C GLY A 225 13.22 -37.73 -13.24
N VAL A 226 13.22 -36.43 -13.58
CA VAL A 226 14.44 -35.64 -13.68
C VAL A 226 15.14 -35.59 -12.33
N SER A 227 16.42 -36.00 -12.29
CA SER A 227 17.22 -36.07 -11.08
C SER A 227 18.44 -35.15 -11.08
N GLY A 228 18.68 -34.44 -12.22
CA GLY A 228 19.81 -33.52 -12.33
C GLY A 228 19.84 -32.76 -13.66
N GLY A 229 20.93 -32.05 -13.89
CA GLY A 229 21.15 -31.29 -15.11
C GLY A 229 20.51 -29.90 -15.07
N LYS A 230 20.51 -29.25 -16.23
CA LYS A 230 20.04 -27.88 -16.41
C LYS A 230 19.13 -27.77 -17.61
N PHE A 231 18.29 -26.76 -17.61
CA PHE A 231 17.42 -26.41 -18.75
C PHE A 231 17.53 -24.92 -19.06
N THR A 232 17.00 -24.50 -20.18
CA THR A 232 16.91 -23.08 -20.55
C THR A 232 15.51 -22.75 -21.04
N LEU A 233 15.12 -21.50 -20.87
CA LEU A 233 13.91 -20.93 -21.39
C LEU A 233 14.27 -19.90 -22.47
N SER A 234 13.45 -19.79 -23.51
CA SER A 234 13.68 -18.81 -24.56
C SER A 234 12.40 -18.02 -24.82
N ILE A 235 12.54 -16.72 -25.04
CA ILE A 235 11.45 -15.81 -25.42
C ILE A 235 11.77 -15.31 -26.84
N ASP A 236 10.90 -15.62 -27.82
CA ASP A 236 11.09 -15.27 -29.22
C ASP A 236 12.51 -15.65 -29.74
N GLY A 237 13.00 -16.84 -29.31
CA GLY A 237 14.32 -17.34 -29.66
C GLY A 237 15.49 -16.78 -28.84
N ASN A 238 15.28 -15.78 -27.99
CA ASN A 238 16.31 -15.27 -27.08
C ASN A 238 16.45 -16.21 -25.88
N LYS A 239 17.57 -16.93 -25.81
CA LYS A 239 17.82 -17.97 -24.81
C LYS A 239 18.25 -17.39 -23.46
N SER A 240 17.69 -17.92 -22.38
CA SER A 240 18.10 -17.57 -21.00
C SER A 240 19.46 -18.18 -20.64
N ALA A 241 20.02 -17.74 -19.49
CA ALA A 241 21.06 -18.50 -18.83
C ALA A 241 20.51 -19.88 -18.39
N GLU A 242 21.44 -20.80 -18.12
CA GLU A 242 21.11 -22.14 -17.65
C GLU A 242 20.41 -22.11 -16.27
N ILE A 243 19.38 -22.90 -16.12
CA ILE A 243 18.55 -23.03 -14.91
C ILE A 243 18.70 -24.44 -14.37
N ASP A 244 19.04 -24.58 -13.10
CA ASP A 244 19.15 -25.91 -12.49
C ASP A 244 17.77 -26.60 -12.42
N HIS A 245 17.74 -27.91 -12.61
CA HIS A 245 16.51 -28.71 -12.61
C HIS A 245 15.66 -28.53 -11.35
N ASN A 246 16.27 -28.22 -10.22
CA ASN A 246 15.62 -28.00 -8.92
C ASN A 246 15.47 -26.52 -8.54
N ALA A 247 15.63 -25.60 -9.49
CA ALA A 247 15.44 -24.17 -9.24
C ALA A 247 14.02 -23.88 -8.73
N ASN A 248 13.87 -22.92 -7.84
CA ASN A 248 12.57 -22.42 -7.42
C ASN A 248 12.06 -21.31 -8.37
N GLY A 249 10.77 -20.96 -8.27
CA GLY A 249 10.16 -19.95 -9.13
C GLY A 249 10.87 -18.60 -9.08
N THR A 250 11.41 -18.18 -7.93
CA THR A 250 12.15 -16.93 -7.78
C THR A 250 13.43 -16.91 -8.59
N THR A 251 14.18 -18.01 -8.59
CA THR A 251 15.40 -18.16 -9.39
C THR A 251 15.08 -18.11 -10.88
N VAL A 252 14.03 -18.84 -11.31
CA VAL A 252 13.57 -18.83 -12.70
C VAL A 252 13.13 -17.43 -13.13
N LYS A 253 12.39 -16.70 -12.28
CA LYS A 253 12.00 -15.29 -12.49
C LYS A 253 13.21 -14.40 -12.76
N LEU A 254 14.20 -14.41 -11.87
CA LEU A 254 15.39 -13.56 -11.99
C LEU A 254 16.20 -13.84 -13.27
N ILE A 255 16.21 -15.08 -13.72
CA ILE A 255 16.89 -15.48 -14.96
C ILE A 255 16.08 -15.00 -16.17
N LEU A 256 14.75 -15.20 -16.18
CA LEU A 256 13.89 -14.76 -17.27
C LEU A 256 13.85 -13.25 -17.42
N GLN A 257 13.89 -12.48 -16.33
CA GLN A 257 13.89 -11.02 -16.36
C GLN A 257 15.12 -10.43 -17.08
N LYS A 258 16.18 -11.21 -17.24
CA LYS A 258 17.39 -10.82 -17.99
C LYS A 258 17.30 -11.11 -19.50
N VAL A 259 16.27 -11.84 -19.94
CA VAL A 259 16.03 -12.15 -21.35
C VAL A 259 15.22 -11.03 -22.00
N SER A 260 15.52 -10.72 -23.25
CA SER A 260 14.71 -9.76 -24.03
C SER A 260 13.26 -10.25 -24.11
N GLY A 261 12.29 -9.40 -23.78
CA GLY A 261 10.88 -9.76 -23.65
C GLY A 261 10.47 -10.29 -22.27
N GLY A 262 11.42 -10.56 -21.36
CA GLY A 262 11.19 -11.12 -20.04
C GLY A 262 11.25 -10.10 -18.88
N GLY A 263 11.47 -8.81 -19.13
CA GLY A 263 11.71 -7.81 -18.09
C GLY A 263 10.56 -7.66 -17.06
N LYS A 264 9.33 -7.97 -17.47
CA LYS A 264 8.14 -8.02 -16.58
C LYS A 264 7.75 -9.44 -16.18
N ALA A 265 8.58 -10.45 -16.41
CA ALA A 265 8.26 -11.83 -16.09
C ALA A 265 8.00 -12.02 -14.59
N HIS A 266 6.87 -12.62 -14.29
CA HIS A 266 6.50 -13.10 -12.97
C HIS A 266 6.41 -14.61 -13.00
N VAL A 267 7.15 -15.30 -12.12
CA VAL A 267 7.21 -16.76 -12.10
C VAL A 267 6.93 -17.26 -10.70
N THR A 268 5.94 -18.14 -10.59
CA THR A 268 5.62 -18.86 -9.36
C THR A 268 5.82 -20.37 -9.59
N GLY A 269 6.14 -21.11 -8.56
CA GLY A 269 6.34 -22.55 -8.63
C GLY A 269 7.31 -23.07 -7.58
N LYS A 270 7.20 -24.35 -7.27
CA LYS A 270 8.11 -25.03 -6.33
C LYS A 270 9.44 -25.38 -7.03
N ALA A 271 10.44 -25.75 -6.24
CA ALA A 271 11.68 -26.29 -6.75
C ALA A 271 11.41 -27.52 -7.64
N GLY A 272 11.92 -27.48 -8.88
CA GLY A 272 11.65 -28.52 -9.88
C GLY A 272 10.34 -28.38 -10.65
N GLY A 273 9.59 -27.30 -10.46
CA GLY A 273 8.33 -27.01 -11.16
C GLY A 273 7.11 -27.73 -10.60
N PRO A 274 5.94 -27.66 -11.26
CA PRO A 274 5.70 -26.80 -12.43
C PRO A 274 5.80 -25.31 -12.13
N TYR A 275 6.18 -24.52 -13.13
CA TYR A 275 6.29 -23.07 -13.01
C TYR A 275 5.17 -22.40 -13.78
N THR A 276 4.47 -21.46 -13.15
CA THR A 276 3.53 -20.57 -13.83
C THR A 276 4.26 -19.27 -14.17
N VAL A 277 4.31 -18.93 -15.45
CA VAL A 277 5.00 -17.76 -16.00
C VAL A 277 3.97 -16.78 -16.56
N LYS A 278 4.02 -15.53 -16.10
CA LYS A 278 3.18 -14.40 -16.56
C LYS A 278 4.07 -13.22 -16.97
N GLY A 279 3.55 -12.26 -17.69
CA GLY A 279 4.24 -11.01 -18.01
C GLY A 279 5.39 -11.13 -19.02
N VAL A 280 5.41 -12.18 -19.84
CA VAL A 280 6.38 -12.40 -20.90
C VAL A 280 5.81 -11.90 -22.22
N LYS A 281 6.56 -11.02 -22.91
CA LYS A 281 6.22 -10.55 -24.25
C LYS A 281 6.90 -11.43 -25.28
N GLY A 282 6.13 -12.29 -25.94
CA GLY A 282 6.61 -13.20 -26.98
C GLY A 282 6.33 -14.68 -26.69
N GLU A 283 6.76 -15.53 -27.63
CA GLU A 283 6.58 -16.98 -27.52
C GLU A 283 7.59 -17.57 -26.55
N LEU A 284 7.08 -18.20 -25.46
CA LEU A 284 7.92 -18.89 -24.47
C LEU A 284 8.15 -20.33 -24.91
N THR A 285 9.39 -20.74 -25.04
CA THR A 285 9.80 -22.11 -25.33
C THR A 285 10.84 -22.60 -24.30
N ALA A 286 11.04 -23.90 -24.21
CA ALA A 286 11.97 -24.51 -23.26
C ALA A 286 12.84 -25.56 -23.91
N ASP A 287 14.09 -25.67 -23.47
CA ASP A 287 15.07 -26.66 -23.92
C ASP A 287 15.62 -27.45 -22.72
N GLY A 288 15.30 -28.73 -22.65
CA GLY A 288 15.68 -29.65 -21.59
C GLY A 288 16.78 -30.64 -21.99
N THR A 289 17.48 -30.44 -23.12
CA THR A 289 18.49 -31.39 -23.63
C THR A 289 19.62 -31.70 -22.64
N SER A 290 19.95 -30.76 -21.75
CA SER A 290 20.97 -30.94 -20.70
C SER A 290 20.43 -31.49 -19.37
N LEU A 291 19.15 -31.84 -19.30
CA LEU A 291 18.59 -32.53 -18.13
C LEU A 291 19.09 -33.97 -18.05
N THR A 292 19.24 -34.47 -16.83
CA THR A 292 19.66 -35.86 -16.55
C THR A 292 18.61 -36.57 -15.70
N GLY A 293 18.47 -37.88 -15.93
CA GLY A 293 17.37 -38.67 -15.38
C GLY A 293 16.06 -38.42 -16.14
N GLY A 294 15.02 -39.15 -15.76
CA GLY A 294 13.68 -39.06 -16.37
C GLY A 294 13.54 -39.83 -17.69
N ASP A 295 12.26 -40.04 -18.06
CA ASP A 295 11.87 -40.82 -19.26
C ASP A 295 11.92 -39.97 -20.54
N SER A 296 11.99 -38.66 -20.43
CA SER A 296 12.07 -37.70 -21.51
C SER A 296 12.91 -36.47 -21.12
N LYS A 297 13.35 -35.71 -22.11
CA LYS A 297 13.97 -34.40 -21.95
C LYS A 297 13.05 -33.26 -22.39
N ASP A 298 11.86 -33.58 -22.85
CA ASP A 298 10.91 -32.61 -23.38
C ASP A 298 10.21 -31.87 -22.26
N ILE A 299 10.43 -30.57 -22.17
CA ILE A 299 9.75 -29.68 -21.25
C ILE A 299 8.45 -29.21 -21.91
N THR A 300 7.34 -29.37 -21.21
CA THR A 300 6.04 -28.91 -21.71
C THR A 300 5.81 -27.45 -21.33
N VAL A 301 5.49 -26.61 -22.32
CA VAL A 301 5.03 -25.23 -22.16
C VAL A 301 3.60 -25.13 -22.69
N LYS A 302 2.65 -24.80 -21.81
CA LYS A 302 1.22 -24.69 -22.13
C LYS A 302 0.70 -23.31 -21.77
#